data_286eeecaf1b912770ccaf15ff3cd4555
#
_entry.id   286eeecaf1b912770ccaf15ff3cd4555
#
_cell.length_a   1.000
_cell.length_b   1.000
_cell.length_c   1.000
_cell.angle_alpha   90.00
_cell.angle_beta   90.00
_cell.angle_gamma   90.00
#
_symmetry.space_group_name_H-M   'P 1'
#
loop_
_entity.id
_entity.type
_entity.pdbx_description
1 polymer ?
#
loop_
_entity_poly.entity_id
_entity_poly.type
_entity_poly.pdbx_seq_one_letter_code
_entity_poly.pdbx_strand_id
1 'polypeptide(L)'
;MALKNYQYNKILREYDNKQLQNKHELDIRTEEVYALIPELKHIDDEVVTCAMQSARLMLMGDDKPYKKLKMLTDSAATRRRELLESHGFSGDYLNLKYHCEDCKDTGYIVNEKCHCFKQSIVDIVYSQSNIKSALLKENFSVFSFDYYSNDYVEPSTKLTPRENIRKVINVCRDFIDDFGKENNNLLLYGNTGVGKTFLANCIAKELLDRSNTVIYLTAFQLFDILEKNKFGKNEENFESQNQFDYILDCDLLIIDDLGTELNNSFVNVQLYLCINERFLRNKSTIISTNLSLDNINTIYSERVFSRIASNYSLLKIIGEDIRLKKLF
;
A
#
# COMPACT_ATOMS: atom_id res chain seq x y z
N MET A 1 -20.89 0.31 3.92
CA MET A 1 -20.47 -1.10 3.98
C MET A 1 -20.02 -1.42 5.38
N ALA A 2 -20.60 -2.43 5.99
CA ALA A 2 -20.39 -2.68 7.41
C ALA A 2 -19.47 -3.89 7.61
N LEU A 3 -18.24 -3.61 8.06
CA LEU A 3 -17.46 -4.62 8.79
C LEU A 3 -18.31 -5.17 9.95
N LYS A 4 -18.13 -6.43 10.31
CA LYS A 4 -18.68 -6.92 11.59
C LYS A 4 -18.12 -6.05 12.71
N ASN A 5 -18.94 -5.73 13.72
CA ASN A 5 -18.54 -4.82 14.81
C ASN A 5 -17.20 -5.21 15.45
N TYR A 6 -16.90 -6.52 15.58
CA TYR A 6 -15.64 -6.97 16.14
C TYR A 6 -14.43 -6.67 15.26
N GLN A 7 -14.57 -6.73 13.91
CA GLN A 7 -13.51 -6.40 12.95
C GLN A 7 -13.22 -4.90 12.97
N TYR A 8 -14.28 -4.09 12.97
CA TYR A 8 -14.16 -2.65 13.09
C TYR A 8 -13.48 -2.24 14.40
N ASN A 9 -13.93 -2.81 15.53
CA ASN A 9 -13.32 -2.57 16.82
C ASN A 9 -11.87 -3.03 16.91
N LYS A 10 -11.50 -4.11 16.19
CA LYS A 10 -10.10 -4.54 16.09
C LYS A 10 -9.24 -3.47 15.42
N ILE A 11 -9.71 -2.91 14.30
CA ILE A 11 -9.00 -1.83 13.61
C ILE A 11 -8.84 -0.62 14.55
N LEU A 12 -9.91 -0.17 15.20
CA LEU A 12 -9.84 0.97 16.11
C LEU A 12 -8.81 0.77 17.23
N ARG A 13 -8.80 -0.42 17.84
CA ARG A 13 -7.80 -0.75 18.88
C ARG A 13 -6.37 -0.72 18.35
N GLU A 14 -6.13 -1.11 17.09
CA GLU A 14 -4.81 -1.00 16.46
C GLU A 14 -4.39 0.48 16.33
N TYR A 15 -5.31 1.39 16.00
CA TYR A 15 -5.03 2.82 15.95
C TYR A 15 -4.78 3.42 17.33
N ASP A 16 -5.60 3.06 18.33
CA ASP A 16 -5.39 3.48 19.71
C ASP A 16 -4.00 3.05 20.22
N ASN A 17 -3.61 1.80 19.93
CA ASN A 17 -2.30 1.27 20.28
C ASN A 17 -1.16 2.03 19.59
N LYS A 18 -1.29 2.35 18.30
CA LYS A 18 -0.28 3.15 17.58
C LYS A 18 -0.10 4.53 18.20
N GLN A 19 -1.20 5.21 18.53
CA GLN A 19 -1.14 6.52 19.19
C GLN A 19 -0.48 6.45 20.57
N LEU A 20 -0.81 5.44 21.36
CA LEU A 20 -0.17 5.20 22.67
C LEU A 20 1.33 4.90 22.51
N GLN A 21 1.70 4.09 21.54
CA GLN A 21 3.10 3.76 21.27
C GLN A 21 3.88 5.01 20.82
N ASN A 22 3.35 5.79 19.89
CA ASN A 22 3.97 7.03 19.41
C ASN A 22 4.21 8.01 20.57
N LYS A 23 3.24 8.11 21.50
CA LYS A 23 3.37 8.96 22.70
C LYS A 23 4.44 8.41 23.64
N HIS A 24 4.42 7.12 23.92
CA HIS A 24 5.41 6.47 24.78
C HIS A 24 6.86 6.63 24.24
N GLU A 25 7.04 6.45 22.94
CA GLU A 25 8.34 6.67 22.30
C GLU A 25 8.79 8.14 22.37
N LEU A 26 7.85 9.08 22.28
CA LEU A 26 8.16 10.49 22.49
C LEU A 26 8.55 10.77 23.94
N ASP A 27 7.84 10.21 24.92
CA ASP A 27 8.15 10.38 26.35
C ASP A 27 9.56 9.86 26.66
N ILE A 28 9.94 8.67 26.14
CA ILE A 28 11.31 8.13 26.30
C ILE A 28 12.36 9.10 25.72
N ARG A 29 12.17 9.56 24.46
CA ARG A 29 13.10 10.51 23.83
C ARG A 29 13.17 11.83 24.59
N THR A 30 12.07 12.27 25.18
CA THR A 30 12.01 13.50 25.95
C THR A 30 12.80 13.34 27.27
N GLU A 31 12.67 12.21 27.97
CA GLU A 31 13.44 11.93 29.17
C GLU A 31 14.94 11.83 28.89
N GLU A 32 15.33 11.15 27.80
CA GLU A 32 16.74 11.10 27.35
C GLU A 32 17.31 12.50 27.11
N VAL A 33 16.60 13.32 26.38
CA VAL A 33 17.05 14.68 26.03
C VAL A 33 17.10 15.57 27.27
N TYR A 34 16.13 15.47 28.18
CA TYR A 34 16.15 16.24 29.43
C TYR A 34 17.31 15.84 30.37
N ALA A 35 17.69 14.57 30.34
CA ALA A 35 18.89 14.12 31.10
C ALA A 35 20.19 14.67 30.53
N LEU A 36 20.29 14.82 29.19
CA LEU A 36 21.46 15.34 28.49
C LEU A 36 21.49 16.87 28.43
N ILE A 37 20.32 17.52 28.33
CA ILE A 37 20.18 18.96 28.14
C ILE A 37 19.16 19.49 29.16
N PRO A 38 19.52 19.68 30.45
CA PRO A 38 18.57 20.13 31.48
C PRO A 38 17.93 21.50 31.19
N GLU A 39 18.59 22.37 30.42
CA GLU A 39 18.08 23.67 29.99
C GLU A 39 16.79 23.54 29.17
N LEU A 40 16.65 22.47 28.35
CA LEU A 40 15.42 22.19 27.59
C LEU A 40 14.21 21.97 28.49
N LYS A 41 14.39 21.18 29.56
CA LYS A 41 13.33 20.95 30.54
C LYS A 41 12.90 22.25 31.18
N HIS A 42 13.84 23.14 31.53
CA HIS A 42 13.54 24.44 32.14
C HIS A 42 12.67 25.32 31.20
N ILE A 43 13.06 25.36 29.90
CA ILE A 43 12.30 26.10 28.88
C ILE A 43 10.88 25.56 28.75
N ASP A 44 10.71 24.24 28.72
CA ASP A 44 9.36 23.61 28.61
C ASP A 44 8.52 23.86 29.87
N ASP A 45 9.11 23.80 31.07
CA ASP A 45 8.44 24.12 32.33
C ASP A 45 8.00 25.60 32.40
N GLU A 46 8.80 26.52 31.88
CA GLU A 46 8.44 27.94 31.77
C GLU A 46 7.24 28.16 30.84
N VAL A 47 7.23 27.50 29.68
CA VAL A 47 6.12 27.57 28.72
C VAL A 47 4.83 27.04 29.34
N VAL A 48 4.88 25.88 30.01
CA VAL A 48 3.74 25.27 30.71
C VAL A 48 3.20 26.21 31.81
N THR A 49 4.10 26.76 32.62
CA THR A 49 3.73 27.68 33.71
C THR A 49 3.05 28.94 33.14
N CYS A 50 3.62 29.54 32.11
CA CYS A 50 3.04 30.72 31.45
C CYS A 50 1.69 30.38 30.80
N ALA A 51 1.53 29.19 30.17
CA ALA A 51 0.28 28.75 29.57
C ALA A 51 -0.83 28.62 30.65
N MET A 52 -0.53 28.00 31.81
CA MET A 52 -1.47 27.87 32.92
C MET A 52 -1.91 29.23 33.48
N GLN A 53 -0.96 30.15 33.66
CA GLN A 53 -1.28 31.52 34.13
C GLN A 53 -2.13 32.29 33.11
N SER A 54 -1.78 32.15 31.81
CA SER A 54 -2.53 32.83 30.74
C SER A 54 -3.96 32.31 30.65
N ALA A 55 -4.16 30.98 30.72
CA ALA A 55 -5.48 30.37 30.71
C ALA A 55 -6.35 30.87 31.89
N ARG A 56 -5.75 30.97 33.08
CA ARG A 56 -6.46 31.49 34.25
C ARG A 56 -6.91 32.96 34.09
N LEU A 57 -6.05 33.80 33.51
CA LEU A 57 -6.39 35.23 33.29
C LEU A 57 -7.45 35.40 32.19
N MET A 58 -7.39 34.59 31.11
CA MET A 58 -8.40 34.56 30.06
C MET A 58 -9.79 34.19 30.61
N LEU A 59 -9.86 33.22 31.52
CA LEU A 59 -11.12 32.88 32.21
C LEU A 59 -11.69 34.06 33.07
N MET A 60 -10.86 35.01 33.45
CA MET A 60 -11.23 36.24 34.16
C MET A 60 -11.54 37.41 33.22
N GLY A 61 -11.53 37.19 31.88
CA GLY A 61 -11.90 38.21 30.87
C GLY A 61 -10.77 39.11 30.39
N ASP A 62 -9.53 38.77 30.65
CA ASP A 62 -8.36 39.53 30.15
C ASP A 62 -7.71 38.81 28.92
N ASP A 63 -7.77 39.43 27.76
CA ASP A 63 -7.20 38.89 26.50
C ASP A 63 -5.72 39.23 26.27
N LYS A 64 -5.12 40.08 27.10
CA LYS A 64 -3.72 40.50 26.98
C LYS A 64 -2.68 39.35 27.14
N PRO A 65 -2.94 38.35 28.02
CA PRO A 65 -1.99 37.25 28.22
C PRO A 65 -1.69 36.41 26.99
N TYR A 66 -2.62 36.34 26.02
CA TYR A 66 -2.44 35.58 24.81
C TYR A 66 -1.21 35.99 23.96
N LYS A 67 -0.99 37.30 23.79
CA LYS A 67 0.17 37.83 23.04
C LYS A 67 1.49 37.47 23.73
N LYS A 68 1.55 37.56 25.03
CA LYS A 68 2.74 37.21 25.83
C LYS A 68 3.04 35.73 25.74
N LEU A 69 2.01 34.87 25.84
CA LEU A 69 2.17 33.42 25.69
C LEU A 69 2.68 33.06 24.29
N LYS A 70 2.12 33.65 23.23
CA LYS A 70 2.56 33.42 21.86
C LYS A 70 4.03 33.79 21.65
N MET A 71 4.46 34.97 22.11
CA MET A 71 5.86 35.40 22.01
C MET A 71 6.82 34.46 22.76
N LEU A 72 6.41 34.01 23.97
CA LEU A 72 7.21 33.06 24.74
C LEU A 72 7.30 31.69 24.03
N THR A 73 6.18 31.20 23.50
CA THR A 73 6.15 29.93 22.76
C THR A 73 7.01 29.97 21.51
N ASP A 74 6.96 31.07 20.75
CA ASP A 74 7.75 31.23 19.52
C ASP A 74 9.26 31.31 19.85
N SER A 75 9.65 32.05 20.91
CA SER A 75 11.05 32.14 21.34
C SER A 75 11.55 30.81 21.92
N ALA A 76 10.72 30.11 22.69
CA ALA A 76 11.03 28.80 23.23
C ALA A 76 11.23 27.75 22.14
N ALA A 77 10.40 27.76 21.10
CA ALA A 77 10.51 26.87 19.95
C ALA A 77 11.84 27.06 19.20
N THR A 78 12.27 28.31 19.03
CA THR A 78 13.56 28.63 18.38
C THR A 78 14.71 28.13 19.26
N ARG A 79 14.70 28.46 20.56
CA ARG A 79 15.75 28.06 21.49
C ARG A 79 15.85 26.53 21.67
N ARG A 80 14.71 25.84 21.69
CA ARG A 80 14.63 24.37 21.69
C ARG A 80 15.35 23.77 20.51
N ARG A 81 15.09 24.28 19.30
CA ARG A 81 15.72 23.79 18.07
C ARG A 81 17.24 23.99 18.12
N GLU A 82 17.71 25.18 18.50
CA GLU A 82 19.14 25.50 18.62
C GLU A 82 19.83 24.57 19.60
N LEU A 83 19.23 24.28 20.77
CA LEU A 83 19.79 23.40 21.79
C LEU A 83 19.85 21.96 21.30
N LEU A 84 18.80 21.44 20.63
CA LEU A 84 18.82 20.10 20.05
C LEU A 84 19.93 19.98 19.00
N GLU A 85 20.00 20.91 18.06
CA GLU A 85 20.99 20.90 16.97
C GLU A 85 22.43 21.02 17.50
N SER A 86 22.66 21.85 18.51
CA SER A 86 24.00 22.00 19.14
C SER A 86 24.46 20.73 19.86
N HIS A 87 23.56 19.83 20.27
CA HIS A 87 23.86 18.56 20.90
C HIS A 87 23.77 17.36 19.93
N GLY A 88 23.64 17.64 18.62
CA GLY A 88 23.67 16.59 17.57
C GLY A 88 22.33 15.90 17.33
N PHE A 89 21.22 16.41 17.88
CA PHE A 89 19.87 15.95 17.59
C PHE A 89 19.25 16.74 16.41
N SER A 90 18.34 16.13 15.67
CA SER A 90 17.54 16.88 14.69
C SER A 90 16.59 17.86 15.38
N GLY A 91 16.32 19.02 14.77
CA GLY A 91 15.43 20.03 15.35
C GLY A 91 13.99 19.55 15.60
N ASP A 92 13.58 18.45 14.97
CA ASP A 92 12.28 17.78 15.08
C ASP A 92 12.32 16.50 15.94
N TYR A 93 13.46 16.21 16.61
CA TYR A 93 13.66 14.97 17.38
C TYR A 93 12.59 14.72 18.43
N LEU A 94 12.06 15.77 19.05
CA LEU A 94 10.99 15.74 20.04
C LEU A 94 9.58 15.95 19.45
N ASN A 95 9.41 15.74 18.15
CA ASN A 95 8.08 15.72 17.55
C ASN A 95 7.48 14.30 17.58
N LEU A 96 6.16 14.22 17.63
CA LEU A 96 5.47 12.95 17.43
C LEU A 96 5.78 12.40 16.04
N LYS A 97 6.10 11.13 15.95
CA LYS A 97 6.29 10.41 14.68
C LYS A 97 5.06 9.56 14.43
N TYR A 98 4.55 9.62 13.20
CA TYR A 98 3.34 8.91 12.81
C TYR A 98 3.65 7.84 11.77
N HIS A 99 2.90 6.73 11.82
CA HIS A 99 2.94 5.70 10.78
C HIS A 99 2.21 6.18 9.51
N CYS A 100 1.17 7.00 9.68
CA CYS A 100 0.45 7.64 8.59
C CYS A 100 0.42 9.15 8.84
N GLU A 101 1.13 9.90 8.01
CA GLU A 101 1.22 11.36 8.14
C GLU A 101 -0.11 12.05 7.82
N ASP A 102 -0.94 11.49 6.92
CA ASP A 102 -2.19 12.12 6.50
C ASP A 102 -3.22 12.18 7.63
N CYS A 103 -3.41 11.09 8.36
CA CYS A 103 -4.37 11.05 9.46
C CYS A 103 -3.72 11.12 10.84
N LYS A 104 -2.38 11.14 10.93
CA LYS A 104 -1.64 11.12 12.20
C LYS A 104 -2.07 9.98 13.12
N ASP A 105 -2.20 8.79 12.50
CA ASP A 105 -2.62 7.55 13.16
C ASP A 105 -4.00 7.60 13.84
N THR A 106 -4.90 8.49 13.41
CA THR A 106 -6.31 8.49 13.85
C THR A 106 -7.19 7.57 13.01
N GLY A 107 -6.74 7.20 11.80
CA GLY A 107 -7.52 6.46 10.82
C GLY A 107 -8.54 7.30 10.05
N TYR A 108 -8.70 8.59 10.39
CA TYR A 108 -9.67 9.50 9.78
C TYR A 108 -9.06 10.83 9.41
N ILE A 109 -9.53 11.42 8.31
CA ILE A 109 -9.25 12.79 7.89
C ILE A 109 -10.59 13.52 7.92
N VAL A 110 -10.77 14.44 8.86
CA VAL A 110 -12.04 15.09 9.17
C VAL A 110 -13.11 14.02 9.48
N ASN A 111 -14.03 13.72 8.56
CA ASN A 111 -15.11 12.74 8.73
C ASN A 111 -14.98 11.54 7.77
N GLU A 112 -13.91 11.47 6.98
CA GLU A 112 -13.69 10.40 6.03
C GLU A 112 -12.62 9.43 6.51
N LYS A 113 -12.77 8.14 6.16
CA LYS A 113 -11.76 7.12 6.43
C LYS A 113 -10.51 7.41 5.62
N CYS A 114 -9.39 7.51 6.29
CA CYS A 114 -8.08 7.63 5.65
C CYS A 114 -7.77 6.39 4.80
N HIS A 115 -6.89 6.55 3.79
CA HIS A 115 -6.42 5.44 2.97
C HIS A 115 -5.86 4.29 3.83
N CYS A 116 -5.12 4.59 4.89
CA CYS A 116 -4.55 3.57 5.78
C CYS A 116 -5.65 2.78 6.51
N PHE A 117 -6.77 3.41 6.87
CA PHE A 117 -7.93 2.72 7.45
C PHE A 117 -8.62 1.83 6.42
N LYS A 118 -8.78 2.32 5.18
CA LYS A 118 -9.32 1.53 4.07
C LYS A 118 -8.46 0.29 3.82
N GLN A 119 -7.13 0.44 3.83
CA GLN A 119 -6.21 -0.69 3.68
C GLN A 119 -6.30 -1.68 4.85
N SER A 120 -6.44 -1.21 6.10
CA SER A 120 -6.65 -2.10 7.25
C SER A 120 -7.93 -2.93 7.12
N ILE A 121 -9.00 -2.36 6.54
CA ILE A 121 -10.21 -3.10 6.21
C ILE A 121 -9.90 -4.22 5.19
N VAL A 122 -9.21 -3.88 4.11
CA VAL A 122 -8.81 -4.84 3.08
C VAL A 122 -7.98 -5.97 3.68
N ASP A 123 -6.98 -5.64 4.49
CA ASP A 123 -6.10 -6.61 5.15
C ASP A 123 -6.88 -7.62 6.01
N ILE A 124 -7.90 -7.15 6.73
CA ILE A 124 -8.74 -8.01 7.58
C ILE A 124 -9.68 -8.88 6.74
N VAL A 125 -10.36 -8.28 5.77
CA VAL A 125 -11.35 -8.96 4.93
C VAL A 125 -10.71 -10.08 4.10
N TYR A 126 -9.49 -9.85 3.60
CA TYR A 126 -8.78 -10.82 2.75
C TYR A 126 -7.69 -11.62 3.47
N SER A 127 -7.55 -11.47 4.80
CA SER A 127 -6.48 -12.13 5.58
C SER A 127 -5.08 -11.91 4.98
N GLN A 128 -4.86 -10.76 4.35
CA GLN A 128 -3.62 -10.43 3.62
C GLN A 128 -2.43 -10.04 4.53
N SER A 129 -2.54 -10.28 5.84
CA SER A 129 -1.44 -10.02 6.78
C SER A 129 -0.09 -10.67 6.38
N ASN A 130 -0.14 -11.78 5.63
CA ASN A 130 1.06 -12.46 5.13
C ASN A 130 1.73 -11.76 3.94
N ILE A 131 1.01 -10.93 3.18
CA ILE A 131 1.57 -10.21 2.01
C ILE A 131 2.56 -9.14 2.47
N LYS A 132 2.28 -8.44 3.58
CA LYS A 132 3.19 -7.40 4.09
C LYS A 132 4.60 -7.94 4.34
N SER A 133 4.73 -9.17 4.84
CA SER A 133 6.03 -9.82 5.04
C SER A 133 6.73 -10.19 3.73
N ALA A 134 5.98 -10.55 2.68
CA ALA A 134 6.52 -10.81 1.35
C ALA A 134 7.00 -9.51 0.68
N LEU A 135 6.23 -8.42 0.78
CA LEU A 135 6.57 -7.12 0.20
C LEU A 135 7.85 -6.51 0.79
N LEU A 136 8.17 -6.81 2.05
CA LEU A 136 9.45 -6.39 2.65
C LEU A 136 10.66 -7.07 1.98
N LYS A 137 10.49 -8.29 1.46
CA LYS A 137 11.53 -9.08 0.81
C LYS A 137 11.53 -8.96 -0.71
N GLU A 138 10.40 -8.61 -1.30
CA GLU A 138 10.17 -8.55 -2.73
C GLU A 138 9.77 -7.12 -3.13
N ASN A 139 10.77 -6.29 -3.38
CA ASN A 139 10.63 -4.88 -3.76
C ASN A 139 11.76 -4.46 -4.71
N PHE A 140 11.66 -3.28 -5.31
CA PHE A 140 12.66 -2.82 -6.28
C PHE A 140 14.06 -2.61 -5.69
N SER A 141 14.21 -2.42 -4.37
CA SER A 141 15.53 -2.22 -3.75
C SER A 141 16.37 -3.49 -3.72
N VAL A 142 15.72 -4.67 -3.74
CA VAL A 142 16.39 -5.98 -3.74
C VAL A 142 16.37 -6.65 -5.13
N PHE A 143 15.85 -5.95 -6.14
CA PHE A 143 15.85 -6.45 -7.50
C PHE A 143 17.27 -6.52 -8.07
N SER A 144 17.68 -7.66 -8.67
CA SER A 144 18.95 -7.79 -9.37
C SER A 144 18.78 -8.17 -10.83
N PHE A 145 19.49 -7.45 -11.70
CA PHE A 145 19.60 -7.78 -13.12
C PHE A 145 20.48 -9.01 -13.40
N ASP A 146 21.25 -9.50 -12.44
CA ASP A 146 22.20 -10.60 -12.61
C ASP A 146 21.51 -11.94 -12.84
N TYR A 147 20.26 -12.06 -12.46
CA TYR A 147 19.45 -13.24 -12.77
C TYR A 147 19.06 -13.36 -14.26
N TYR A 148 19.23 -12.29 -15.04
CA TYR A 148 18.85 -12.23 -16.45
C TYR A 148 20.09 -12.19 -17.33
N SER A 149 20.30 -13.24 -18.16
CA SER A 149 21.48 -13.35 -18.99
C SER A 149 21.42 -12.47 -20.25
N ASN A 150 22.58 -12.27 -20.88
CA ASN A 150 22.70 -11.71 -22.22
C ASN A 150 23.08 -12.78 -23.27
N ASP A 151 23.07 -14.06 -22.89
CA ASP A 151 23.69 -15.13 -23.66
C ASP A 151 22.88 -15.56 -24.88
N TYR A 152 21.60 -15.20 -24.92
CA TYR A 152 20.72 -15.49 -26.02
C TYR A 152 19.73 -14.36 -26.31
N VAL A 153 19.26 -14.33 -27.57
CA VAL A 153 18.19 -13.40 -28.00
C VAL A 153 16.92 -14.19 -28.25
N GLU A 154 15.84 -13.78 -27.58
CA GLU A 154 14.53 -14.41 -27.79
C GLU A 154 13.95 -14.03 -29.15
N PRO A 155 13.58 -15.01 -29.98
CA PRO A 155 13.13 -14.75 -31.36
C PRO A 155 11.89 -13.84 -31.45
N SER A 156 10.96 -13.96 -30.50
CA SER A 156 9.70 -13.24 -30.53
C SER A 156 9.84 -11.76 -30.14
N THR A 157 10.77 -11.42 -29.25
CA THR A 157 11.00 -10.04 -28.79
C THR A 157 12.21 -9.37 -29.41
N LYS A 158 13.12 -10.18 -30.03
CA LYS A 158 14.45 -9.77 -30.54
C LYS A 158 15.32 -9.09 -29.46
N LEU A 159 15.12 -9.44 -28.20
CA LEU A 159 15.86 -8.94 -27.07
C LEU A 159 16.50 -10.06 -26.26
N THR A 160 17.61 -9.76 -25.60
CA THR A 160 18.15 -10.64 -24.56
C THR A 160 17.25 -10.55 -23.30
N PRO A 161 17.26 -11.56 -22.41
CA PRO A 161 16.55 -11.48 -21.13
C PRO A 161 16.85 -10.21 -20.33
N ARG A 162 18.10 -9.77 -20.31
CA ARG A 162 18.53 -8.57 -19.58
C ARG A 162 18.01 -7.27 -20.20
N GLU A 163 17.99 -7.18 -21.53
CA GLU A 163 17.39 -6.03 -22.22
C GLU A 163 15.87 -6.00 -22.06
N ASN A 164 15.23 -7.17 -22.15
CA ASN A 164 13.79 -7.30 -21.95
C ASN A 164 13.38 -6.84 -20.56
N ILE A 165 14.02 -7.37 -19.50
CA ILE A 165 13.61 -7.01 -18.13
C ILE A 165 13.85 -5.54 -17.82
N ARG A 166 14.87 -4.89 -18.40
CA ARG A 166 15.08 -3.44 -18.28
C ARG A 166 13.89 -2.65 -18.85
N LYS A 167 13.40 -3.05 -20.03
CA LYS A 167 12.20 -2.42 -20.63
C LYS A 167 10.97 -2.65 -19.76
N VAL A 168 10.78 -3.88 -19.30
CA VAL A 168 9.65 -4.22 -18.42
C VAL A 168 9.65 -3.38 -17.14
N ILE A 169 10.82 -3.24 -16.49
CA ILE A 169 10.94 -2.42 -15.26
C ILE A 169 10.62 -0.94 -15.53
N ASN A 170 11.08 -0.39 -16.66
CA ASN A 170 10.75 0.99 -17.01
C ASN A 170 9.23 1.18 -17.14
N VAL A 171 8.54 0.28 -17.87
CA VAL A 171 7.07 0.31 -17.97
C VAL A 171 6.40 0.15 -16.60
N CYS A 172 6.92 -0.71 -15.72
CA CYS A 172 6.40 -0.84 -14.35
C CYS A 172 6.57 0.45 -13.55
N ARG A 173 7.68 1.17 -13.72
CA ARG A 173 7.91 2.46 -13.06
C ARG A 173 7.01 3.56 -13.63
N ASP A 174 6.88 3.63 -14.95
CA ASP A 174 5.95 4.56 -15.60
C ASP A 174 4.51 4.31 -15.12
N PHE A 175 4.10 3.03 -15.00
CA PHE A 175 2.80 2.66 -14.43
C PHE A 175 2.60 3.19 -13.00
N ILE A 176 3.64 3.12 -12.15
CA ILE A 176 3.59 3.62 -10.78
C ILE A 176 3.54 5.15 -10.75
N ASP A 177 4.29 5.83 -11.62
CA ASP A 177 4.39 7.29 -11.64
C ASP A 177 3.16 7.97 -12.25
N ASP A 178 2.47 7.28 -13.17
CA ASP A 178 1.22 7.71 -13.79
C ASP A 178 -0.02 7.10 -13.14
N PHE A 179 0.15 6.40 -12.02
CA PHE A 179 -0.95 5.73 -11.33
C PHE A 179 -2.04 6.73 -10.90
N GLY A 180 -3.28 6.41 -11.24
CA GLY A 180 -4.44 7.26 -10.94
C GLY A 180 -4.67 8.44 -11.89
N LYS A 181 -3.74 8.73 -12.82
CA LYS A 181 -3.94 9.76 -13.87
C LYS A 181 -4.71 9.21 -15.06
N GLU A 182 -4.37 7.98 -15.45
CA GLU A 182 -4.98 7.25 -16.55
C GLU A 182 -5.39 5.85 -16.10
N ASN A 183 -6.31 5.23 -16.84
CA ASN A 183 -6.73 3.86 -16.57
C ASN A 183 -5.72 2.87 -17.16
N ASN A 184 -4.61 2.70 -16.48
CA ASN A 184 -3.51 1.84 -16.89
C ASN A 184 -3.64 0.45 -16.23
N ASN A 185 -3.47 -0.61 -17.03
CA ASN A 185 -3.46 -1.99 -16.56
C ASN A 185 -2.25 -2.73 -17.11
N LEU A 186 -1.76 -3.75 -16.40
CA LEU A 186 -0.61 -4.54 -16.83
C LEU A 186 -0.95 -6.02 -16.92
N LEU A 187 -0.49 -6.68 -18.00
CA LEU A 187 -0.41 -8.12 -18.09
C LEU A 187 1.06 -8.55 -18.07
N LEU A 188 1.47 -9.21 -17.00
CA LEU A 188 2.80 -9.80 -16.87
C LEU A 188 2.73 -11.27 -17.29
N TYR A 189 3.33 -11.65 -18.41
CA TYR A 189 3.26 -13.02 -18.90
C TYR A 189 4.63 -13.57 -19.29
N GLY A 190 4.78 -14.89 -19.26
CA GLY A 190 6.03 -15.58 -19.55
C GLY A 190 6.19 -16.85 -18.72
N ASN A 191 7.29 -17.56 -18.89
CA ASN A 191 7.54 -18.85 -18.26
C ASN A 191 7.49 -18.78 -16.73
N THR A 192 7.39 -19.93 -16.07
CA THR A 192 7.47 -20.03 -14.62
C THR A 192 8.85 -19.57 -14.12
N GLY A 193 8.88 -18.90 -12.98
CA GLY A 193 10.12 -18.49 -12.30
C GLY A 193 10.86 -17.29 -12.88
N VAL A 194 10.33 -16.62 -13.92
CA VAL A 194 10.99 -15.45 -14.54
C VAL A 194 10.80 -14.14 -13.79
N GLY A 195 10.08 -14.11 -12.65
CA GLY A 195 9.95 -12.93 -11.79
C GLY A 195 8.64 -12.14 -11.91
N LYS A 196 7.58 -12.70 -12.53
CA LYS A 196 6.25 -12.02 -12.65
C LYS A 196 5.68 -11.60 -11.30
N THR A 197 5.50 -12.56 -10.39
CA THR A 197 5.03 -12.35 -9.02
C THR A 197 5.90 -11.33 -8.27
N PHE A 198 7.22 -11.43 -8.40
CA PHE A 198 8.16 -10.49 -7.80
C PHE A 198 7.93 -9.04 -8.28
N LEU A 199 7.74 -8.82 -9.58
CA LEU A 199 7.44 -7.48 -10.12
C LEU A 199 6.07 -6.98 -9.66
N ALA A 200 5.05 -7.84 -9.63
CA ALA A 200 3.74 -7.48 -9.08
C ALA A 200 3.85 -7.03 -7.62
N ASN A 201 4.66 -7.73 -6.80
CA ASN A 201 4.94 -7.35 -5.42
C ASN A 201 5.72 -6.03 -5.32
N CYS A 202 6.70 -5.79 -6.20
CA CYS A 202 7.40 -4.50 -6.26
C CYS A 202 6.42 -3.34 -6.50
N ILE A 203 5.50 -3.48 -7.46
CA ILE A 203 4.50 -2.46 -7.77
C ILE A 203 3.53 -2.29 -6.60
N ALA A 204 3.06 -3.40 -6.01
CA ALA A 204 2.17 -3.37 -4.85
C ALA A 204 2.79 -2.58 -3.68
N LYS A 205 4.08 -2.84 -3.38
CA LYS A 205 4.82 -2.15 -2.30
C LYS A 205 4.88 -0.64 -2.53
N GLU A 206 5.31 -0.21 -3.72
CA GLU A 206 5.40 1.20 -4.07
C GLU A 206 4.05 1.93 -3.99
N LEU A 207 2.97 1.29 -4.45
CA LEU A 207 1.63 1.90 -4.41
C LEU A 207 1.04 1.93 -3.01
N LEU A 208 1.30 0.93 -2.17
CA LEU A 208 0.94 0.96 -0.75
C LEU A 208 1.68 2.08 -0.02
N ASP A 209 2.97 2.27 -0.29
CA ASP A 209 3.76 3.36 0.27
C ASP A 209 3.27 4.74 -0.20
N ARG A 210 2.69 4.81 -1.40
CA ARG A 210 2.01 6.01 -1.94
C ARG A 210 0.55 6.12 -1.51
N SER A 211 0.14 5.38 -0.50
CA SER A 211 -1.20 5.48 0.12
C SER A 211 -2.37 4.98 -0.73
N ASN A 212 -2.10 4.12 -1.72
CA ASN A 212 -3.15 3.49 -2.51
C ASN A 212 -3.65 2.20 -1.86
N THR A 213 -4.92 1.86 -2.06
CA THR A 213 -5.47 0.58 -1.62
C THR A 213 -5.14 -0.53 -2.63
N VAL A 214 -4.49 -1.59 -2.15
CA VAL A 214 -4.07 -2.72 -2.99
C VAL A 214 -4.71 -4.01 -2.48
N ILE A 215 -5.36 -4.75 -3.38
CA ILE A 215 -5.82 -6.12 -3.16
C ILE A 215 -4.98 -7.06 -4.03
N TYR A 216 -4.36 -8.04 -3.39
CA TYR A 216 -3.58 -9.09 -4.05
C TYR A 216 -4.26 -10.44 -3.84
N LEU A 217 -4.66 -11.09 -4.91
CA LEU A 217 -5.31 -12.40 -4.91
C LEU A 217 -4.66 -13.31 -5.95
N THR A 218 -4.50 -14.57 -5.62
CA THR A 218 -4.30 -15.58 -6.66
C THR A 218 -5.58 -15.74 -7.46
N ALA A 219 -5.49 -16.23 -8.69
CA ALA A 219 -6.68 -16.52 -9.50
C ALA A 219 -7.67 -17.42 -8.75
N PHE A 220 -7.17 -18.46 -8.07
CA PHE A 220 -7.99 -19.36 -7.25
C PHE A 220 -8.78 -18.61 -6.16
N GLN A 221 -8.10 -17.71 -5.41
CA GLN A 221 -8.76 -16.93 -4.36
C GLN A 221 -9.82 -15.98 -4.92
N LEU A 222 -9.52 -15.35 -6.05
CA LEU A 222 -10.48 -14.46 -6.73
C LEU A 222 -11.75 -15.23 -7.10
N PHE A 223 -11.60 -16.37 -7.77
CA PHE A 223 -12.77 -17.14 -8.23
C PHE A 223 -13.54 -17.79 -7.07
N ASP A 224 -12.90 -18.21 -5.99
CA ASP A 224 -13.58 -18.67 -4.77
C ASP A 224 -14.49 -17.58 -4.16
N ILE A 225 -13.99 -16.33 -4.11
CA ILE A 225 -14.78 -15.17 -3.65
C ILE A 225 -15.96 -14.91 -4.60
N LEU A 226 -15.72 -14.93 -5.92
CA LEU A 226 -16.76 -14.68 -6.93
C LEU A 226 -17.83 -15.77 -6.93
N GLU A 227 -17.46 -17.02 -6.69
CA GLU A 227 -18.37 -18.16 -6.57
C GLU A 227 -19.24 -18.05 -5.31
N LYS A 228 -18.64 -17.76 -4.17
CA LYS A 228 -19.36 -17.52 -2.91
C LYS A 228 -20.31 -16.34 -3.00
N ASN A 229 -19.89 -15.26 -3.68
CA ASN A 229 -20.78 -14.10 -3.92
C ASN A 229 -22.00 -14.45 -4.74
N LYS A 230 -21.87 -15.35 -5.73
CA LYS A 230 -22.97 -15.68 -6.65
C LYS A 230 -23.89 -16.79 -6.13
N PHE A 231 -23.34 -17.78 -5.44
CA PHE A 231 -24.05 -19.01 -5.06
C PHE A 231 -24.16 -19.23 -3.55
N GLY A 232 -23.52 -18.40 -2.73
CA GLY A 232 -23.56 -18.51 -1.27
C GLY A 232 -24.99 -18.34 -0.71
N LYS A 233 -25.25 -18.92 0.46
CA LYS A 233 -26.57 -18.86 1.11
C LYS A 233 -26.57 -17.82 2.24
N ASN A 234 -27.53 -16.90 2.21
CA ASN A 234 -27.87 -15.92 3.25
C ASN A 234 -26.68 -15.14 3.89
N GLU A 235 -26.13 -15.58 5.04
CA GLU A 235 -25.07 -14.87 5.74
C GLU A 235 -23.73 -14.87 4.97
N GLU A 236 -23.41 -15.97 4.28
CA GLU A 236 -22.23 -16.07 3.41
C GLU A 236 -22.34 -15.15 2.19
N ASN A 237 -23.55 -14.92 1.67
CA ASN A 237 -23.79 -13.97 0.58
C ASN A 237 -23.47 -12.52 0.97
N PHE A 238 -23.80 -12.10 2.19
CA PHE A 238 -23.55 -10.72 2.61
C PHE A 238 -22.06 -10.46 2.80
N GLU A 239 -21.32 -11.43 3.30
CA GLU A 239 -19.88 -11.31 3.52
C GLU A 239 -19.12 -11.32 2.18
N SER A 240 -19.49 -12.22 1.26
CA SER A 240 -18.90 -12.33 -0.08
C SER A 240 -19.26 -11.15 -0.98
N GLN A 241 -20.45 -10.57 -0.85
CA GLN A 241 -20.82 -9.37 -1.57
C GLN A 241 -20.00 -8.15 -1.14
N ASN A 242 -19.74 -8.02 0.16
CA ASN A 242 -18.82 -6.97 0.64
C ASN A 242 -17.39 -7.18 0.12
N GLN A 243 -16.89 -8.43 0.07
CA GLN A 243 -15.58 -8.73 -0.50
C GLN A 243 -15.51 -8.37 -1.98
N PHE A 244 -16.53 -8.72 -2.75
CA PHE A 244 -16.59 -8.38 -4.17
C PHE A 244 -16.60 -6.86 -4.41
N ASP A 245 -17.36 -6.10 -3.63
CA ASP A 245 -17.37 -4.64 -3.71
C ASP A 245 -15.96 -4.05 -3.45
N TYR A 246 -15.20 -4.59 -2.49
CA TYR A 246 -13.81 -4.14 -2.28
C TYR A 246 -12.90 -4.49 -3.45
N ILE A 247 -13.07 -5.66 -4.09
CA ILE A 247 -12.34 -6.02 -5.31
C ILE A 247 -12.61 -4.98 -6.41
N LEU A 248 -13.84 -4.51 -6.54
CA LEU A 248 -14.19 -3.53 -7.58
C LEU A 248 -13.71 -2.11 -7.26
N ASP A 249 -13.60 -1.74 -5.98
CA ASP A 249 -13.36 -0.36 -5.54
C ASP A 249 -11.90 -0.08 -5.14
N CYS A 250 -11.08 -1.11 -4.85
CA CYS A 250 -9.66 -0.89 -4.54
C CYS A 250 -8.94 -0.22 -5.71
N ASP A 251 -7.91 0.57 -5.40
CA ASP A 251 -7.18 1.33 -6.42
C ASP A 251 -6.41 0.39 -7.35
N LEU A 252 -5.76 -0.64 -6.78
CA LEU A 252 -5.09 -1.69 -7.54
C LEU A 252 -5.59 -3.08 -7.14
N LEU A 253 -6.01 -3.88 -8.12
CA LEU A 253 -6.21 -5.32 -7.98
C LEU A 253 -5.06 -6.05 -8.67
N ILE A 254 -4.44 -7.00 -7.97
CA ILE A 254 -3.45 -7.93 -8.55
C ILE A 254 -4.09 -9.32 -8.58
N ILE A 255 -4.16 -9.90 -9.77
CA ILE A 255 -4.60 -11.28 -10.01
C ILE A 255 -3.36 -12.08 -10.40
N ASP A 256 -2.84 -12.85 -9.45
CA ASP A 256 -1.60 -13.62 -9.65
C ASP A 256 -1.89 -15.04 -10.10
N ASP A 257 -1.01 -15.56 -10.97
CA ASP A 257 -1.05 -16.91 -11.52
C ASP A 257 -2.38 -17.27 -12.23
N LEU A 258 -2.92 -16.34 -13.04
CA LEU A 258 -4.10 -16.62 -13.88
C LEU A 258 -3.80 -17.80 -14.83
N GLY A 259 -4.70 -18.77 -14.87
CA GLY A 259 -4.55 -20.02 -15.64
C GLY A 259 -4.21 -21.24 -14.82
N THR A 260 -4.16 -21.11 -13.48
CA THR A 260 -3.94 -22.24 -12.57
C THR A 260 -5.25 -22.81 -11.99
N GLU A 261 -6.33 -22.06 -12.13
CA GLU A 261 -7.67 -22.45 -11.69
C GLU A 261 -8.36 -23.42 -12.67
N LEU A 262 -9.41 -24.09 -12.20
CA LEU A 262 -10.26 -24.92 -13.04
C LEU A 262 -11.12 -24.03 -13.96
N ASN A 263 -10.78 -24.01 -15.24
CA ASN A 263 -11.53 -23.20 -16.21
C ASN A 263 -12.91 -23.81 -16.51
N ASN A 264 -13.92 -22.95 -16.43
CA ASN A 264 -15.29 -23.27 -16.82
C ASN A 264 -16.01 -22.01 -17.32
N SER A 265 -17.24 -22.14 -17.79
CA SER A 265 -18.03 -21.01 -18.29
C SER A 265 -18.27 -19.91 -17.25
N PHE A 266 -18.35 -20.29 -15.96
CA PHE A 266 -18.50 -19.35 -14.85
C PHE A 266 -17.25 -18.46 -14.71
N VAL A 267 -16.06 -19.06 -14.66
CA VAL A 267 -14.77 -18.37 -14.56
C VAL A 267 -14.62 -17.32 -15.67
N ASN A 268 -14.91 -17.72 -16.91
CA ASN A 268 -14.83 -16.83 -18.08
C ASN A 268 -15.75 -15.60 -17.96
N VAL A 269 -17.00 -15.82 -17.56
CA VAL A 269 -17.96 -14.73 -17.39
C VAL A 269 -17.57 -13.83 -16.22
N GLN A 270 -17.15 -14.39 -15.09
CA GLN A 270 -16.81 -13.60 -13.90
C GLN A 270 -15.53 -12.81 -14.09
N LEU A 271 -14.50 -13.38 -14.73
CA LEU A 271 -13.28 -12.64 -15.06
C LEU A 271 -13.60 -11.46 -15.96
N TYR A 272 -14.37 -11.68 -17.02
CA TYR A 272 -14.80 -10.59 -17.91
C TYR A 272 -15.52 -9.47 -17.14
N LEU A 273 -16.50 -9.83 -16.31
CA LEU A 273 -17.25 -8.86 -15.53
C LEU A 273 -16.33 -8.07 -14.58
N CYS A 274 -15.46 -8.76 -13.85
CA CYS A 274 -14.55 -8.14 -12.92
C CYS A 274 -13.62 -7.12 -13.60
N ILE A 275 -12.90 -7.52 -14.67
CA ILE A 275 -11.95 -6.61 -15.34
C ILE A 275 -12.69 -5.47 -16.08
N ASN A 276 -13.89 -5.73 -16.62
CA ASN A 276 -14.68 -4.71 -17.29
C ASN A 276 -15.25 -3.67 -16.31
N GLU A 277 -15.82 -4.11 -15.18
CA GLU A 277 -16.33 -3.20 -14.15
C GLU A 277 -15.22 -2.34 -13.56
N ARG A 278 -14.06 -2.91 -13.28
CA ARG A 278 -12.91 -2.14 -12.80
C ARG A 278 -12.45 -1.12 -13.82
N PHE A 279 -12.39 -1.50 -15.10
CA PHE A 279 -12.06 -0.57 -16.18
C PHE A 279 -13.06 0.61 -16.24
N LEU A 280 -14.37 0.35 -16.14
CA LEU A 280 -15.41 1.39 -16.14
C LEU A 280 -15.33 2.31 -14.91
N ARG A 281 -14.82 1.80 -13.78
CA ARG A 281 -14.59 2.58 -12.55
C ARG A 281 -13.22 3.29 -12.52
N ASN A 282 -12.46 3.25 -13.60
CA ASN A 282 -11.09 3.78 -13.66
C ASN A 282 -10.18 3.19 -12.55
N LYS A 283 -10.30 1.88 -12.29
CA LYS A 283 -9.50 1.14 -11.32
C LYS A 283 -8.50 0.22 -12.00
N SER A 284 -7.24 0.33 -11.62
CA SER A 284 -6.13 -0.40 -12.24
C SER A 284 -6.11 -1.88 -11.85
N THR A 285 -5.73 -2.74 -12.79
CA THR A 285 -5.59 -4.17 -12.57
C THR A 285 -4.26 -4.67 -13.14
N ILE A 286 -3.55 -5.48 -12.37
CA ILE A 286 -2.38 -6.25 -12.82
C ILE A 286 -2.76 -7.71 -12.87
N ILE A 287 -2.48 -8.37 -13.97
CA ILE A 287 -2.64 -9.82 -14.11
C ILE A 287 -1.26 -10.43 -14.35
N SER A 288 -0.92 -11.47 -13.62
CA SER A 288 0.22 -12.32 -13.94
C SER A 288 -0.25 -13.69 -14.44
N THR A 289 0.48 -14.26 -15.40
CA THR A 289 0.14 -15.58 -15.98
C THR A 289 1.35 -16.26 -16.60
N ASN A 290 1.33 -17.59 -16.57
CA ASN A 290 2.26 -18.43 -17.32
C ASN A 290 1.77 -18.74 -18.75
N LEU A 291 0.56 -18.36 -19.08
CA LEU A 291 -0.05 -18.60 -20.39
C LEU A 291 0.53 -17.68 -21.45
N SER A 292 0.63 -18.18 -22.68
CA SER A 292 0.83 -17.34 -23.85
C SER A 292 -0.44 -16.56 -24.19
N LEU A 293 -0.33 -15.50 -24.98
CA LEU A 293 -1.49 -14.71 -25.43
C LEU A 293 -2.51 -15.58 -26.19
N ASP A 294 -2.03 -16.53 -27.02
CA ASP A 294 -2.88 -17.48 -27.74
C ASP A 294 -3.62 -18.42 -26.78
N ASN A 295 -2.95 -18.87 -25.73
CA ASN A 295 -3.57 -19.72 -24.71
C ASN A 295 -4.60 -18.94 -23.88
N ILE A 296 -4.39 -17.67 -23.57
CA ILE A 296 -5.38 -16.81 -22.90
C ILE A 296 -6.65 -16.73 -23.77
N ASN A 297 -6.51 -16.49 -25.07
CA ASN A 297 -7.64 -16.43 -25.99
C ASN A 297 -8.40 -17.77 -26.05
N THR A 298 -7.69 -18.89 -26.05
CA THR A 298 -8.30 -20.22 -26.11
C THR A 298 -9.00 -20.60 -24.81
N ILE A 299 -8.41 -20.27 -23.68
CA ILE A 299 -8.89 -20.68 -22.35
C ILE A 299 -10.02 -19.78 -21.84
N TYR A 300 -9.87 -18.44 -21.96
CA TYR A 300 -10.78 -17.48 -21.33
C TYR A 300 -11.83 -16.84 -22.24
N SER A 301 -11.94 -17.22 -23.46
CA SER A 301 -12.81 -16.64 -24.46
C SER A 301 -12.25 -15.37 -25.14
N GLU A 302 -12.72 -15.16 -26.38
CA GLU A 302 -12.38 -13.99 -27.18
C GLU A 302 -12.72 -12.66 -26.50
N ARG A 303 -13.81 -12.61 -25.71
CA ARG A 303 -14.23 -11.39 -25.01
C ARG A 303 -13.24 -10.96 -23.93
N VAL A 304 -12.75 -11.90 -23.12
CA VAL A 304 -11.71 -11.64 -22.09
C VAL A 304 -10.43 -11.23 -22.77
N PHE A 305 -10.00 -11.98 -23.79
CA PHE A 305 -8.76 -11.67 -24.52
C PHE A 305 -8.81 -10.30 -25.17
N SER A 306 -9.92 -9.96 -25.87
CA SER A 306 -10.12 -8.65 -26.49
C SER A 306 -10.04 -7.51 -25.46
N ARG A 307 -10.61 -7.69 -24.28
CA ARG A 307 -10.57 -6.69 -23.21
C ARG A 307 -9.14 -6.51 -22.66
N ILE A 308 -8.41 -7.61 -22.47
CA ILE A 308 -7.01 -7.55 -22.04
C ILE A 308 -6.14 -6.91 -23.13
N ALA A 309 -6.25 -7.35 -24.37
CA ALA A 309 -5.46 -6.83 -25.48
C ALA A 309 -5.66 -5.32 -25.74
N SER A 310 -6.89 -4.83 -25.49
CA SER A 310 -7.23 -3.41 -25.72
C SER A 310 -6.83 -2.48 -24.59
N ASN A 311 -6.83 -2.97 -23.34
CA ASN A 311 -6.77 -2.11 -22.16
C ASN A 311 -5.56 -2.37 -21.26
N TYR A 312 -4.68 -3.33 -21.60
CA TYR A 312 -3.52 -3.70 -20.79
C TYR A 312 -2.22 -3.51 -21.57
N SER A 313 -1.20 -2.99 -20.93
CA SER A 313 0.16 -3.08 -21.43
C SER A 313 0.65 -4.52 -21.27
N LEU A 314 0.93 -5.18 -22.40
CA LEU A 314 1.32 -6.59 -22.47
C LEU A 314 2.83 -6.73 -22.28
N LEU A 315 3.28 -7.20 -21.11
CA LEU A 315 4.69 -7.28 -20.74
C LEU A 315 5.15 -8.74 -20.73
N LYS A 316 5.77 -9.19 -21.83
CA LYS A 316 6.42 -10.50 -21.88
C LYS A 316 7.71 -10.45 -21.08
N ILE A 317 7.86 -11.33 -20.09
CA ILE A 317 9.08 -11.50 -19.31
C ILE A 317 9.77 -12.78 -19.80
N ILE A 318 11.01 -12.65 -20.25
CA ILE A 318 11.81 -13.74 -20.77
C ILE A 318 12.99 -14.00 -19.85
N GLY A 319 13.38 -15.26 -19.74
CA GLY A 319 14.46 -15.70 -18.87
C GLY A 319 14.32 -17.16 -18.46
N GLU A 320 15.28 -17.59 -17.67
CA GLU A 320 15.27 -18.89 -17.01
C GLU A 320 14.61 -18.81 -15.63
N ASP A 321 14.27 -19.95 -15.02
CA ASP A 321 13.72 -19.98 -13.67
C ASP A 321 14.76 -19.48 -12.64
N ILE A 322 14.53 -18.29 -12.09
CA ILE A 322 15.41 -17.64 -11.12
C ILE A 322 15.51 -18.45 -9.81
N ARG A 323 14.47 -19.22 -9.47
CA ARG A 323 14.47 -20.07 -8.29
C ARG A 323 15.54 -21.16 -8.36
N LEU A 324 15.77 -21.70 -9.55
CA LEU A 324 16.83 -22.68 -9.79
C LEU A 324 18.22 -22.05 -9.71
N LYS A 325 18.39 -20.80 -10.18
CA LYS A 325 19.68 -20.08 -10.08
C LYS A 325 20.10 -19.71 -8.66
N LYS A 326 19.17 -19.65 -7.73
CA LYS A 326 19.47 -19.39 -6.30
C LYS A 326 19.94 -20.64 -5.54
N LEU A 327 19.85 -21.82 -6.15
CA LEU A 327 20.28 -23.08 -5.54
C LEU A 327 21.75 -23.41 -5.84
N PHE A 328 22.35 -22.70 -6.79
CA PHE A 328 23.74 -22.82 -7.21
C PHE A 328 24.46 -21.48 -7.06
#